data_6b44e3355e0b9936ef4bda0dad566a33
#
_entry.id   6b44e3355e0b9936ef4bda0dad566a33
#
_cell.length_a   1.000
_cell.length_b   1.000
_cell.length_c   1.000
_cell.angle_alpha   90.00
_cell.angle_beta   90.00
_cell.angle_gamma   90.00
#
_symmetry.space_group_name_H-M   'P 1'
#
loop_
_entity.id
_entity.type
_entity.pdbx_description
1 polymer ?
#
loop_
_entity_poly.entity_id
_entity_poly.type
_entity_poly.pdbx_seq_one_letter_code
_entity_poly.pdbx_strand_id
1 'polypeptide(L)'
;MEFWLILAAVIVFMFWRMKPAKGTKTITTDSLKEILNDKDKVFVDVRTPGEYKARNIRQFKNIPLGSDFSKLPKDKEIVVICQSGMRSAQACKQLKKLGYEHVTNVRGGMSAWRG
;
A
#
# COMPACT_ATOMS: atom_id res chain seq x y z
N MET A 1 -2.67 -40.22 -18.48
CA MET A 1 -2.70 -40.14 -17.03
C MET A 1 -1.75 -39.13 -16.46
N GLU A 2 -0.55 -39.05 -16.96
CA GLU A 2 0.45 -38.04 -16.59
C GLU A 2 0.08 -36.63 -17.03
N PHE A 3 -0.73 -36.52 -18.03
CA PHE A 3 -1.29 -35.31 -18.58
C PHE A 3 -2.09 -34.50 -17.57
N TRP A 4 -2.79 -35.18 -16.68
CA TRP A 4 -3.53 -34.64 -15.56
C TRP A 4 -2.67 -33.85 -14.59
N LEU A 5 -1.51 -34.43 -14.20
CA LEU A 5 -0.58 -33.84 -13.23
C LEU A 5 0.09 -32.62 -13.81
N ILE A 6 0.41 -32.64 -15.09
CA ILE A 6 1.00 -31.51 -15.80
C ILE A 6 -0.02 -30.38 -15.93
N LEU A 7 -1.27 -30.72 -16.26
CA LEU A 7 -2.34 -29.74 -16.38
C LEU A 7 -2.64 -29.08 -15.04
N ALA A 8 -2.72 -29.88 -13.98
CA ALA A 8 -2.95 -29.39 -12.62
C ALA A 8 -1.79 -28.49 -12.18
N ALA A 9 -0.56 -28.86 -12.46
CA ALA A 9 0.61 -28.06 -12.13
C ALA A 9 0.62 -26.72 -12.88
N VAL A 10 0.24 -26.73 -14.16
CA VAL A 10 0.13 -25.50 -14.96
C VAL A 10 -0.96 -24.58 -14.41
N ILE A 11 -2.12 -25.14 -14.06
CA ILE A 11 -3.22 -24.36 -13.49
C ILE A 11 -2.81 -23.73 -12.15
N VAL A 12 -2.18 -24.51 -11.28
CA VAL A 12 -1.70 -24.01 -9.99
C VAL A 12 -0.64 -22.92 -10.19
N PHE A 13 0.26 -23.13 -11.15
CA PHE A 13 1.30 -22.15 -11.47
C PHE A 13 0.71 -20.85 -12.03
N MET A 14 -0.29 -20.95 -12.92
CA MET A 14 -0.98 -19.78 -13.45
C MET A 14 -1.76 -19.04 -12.38
N PHE A 15 -2.45 -19.75 -11.50
CA PHE A 15 -3.13 -19.16 -10.35
C PHE A 15 -2.16 -18.44 -9.43
N TRP A 16 -0.99 -19.00 -9.27
CA TRP A 16 0.06 -18.44 -8.42
C TRP A 16 0.59 -17.13 -9.00
N ARG A 17 0.71 -17.05 -10.33
CA ARG A 17 1.16 -15.84 -11.01
C ARG A 17 0.09 -14.76 -11.14
N MET A 18 -1.17 -15.16 -11.09
CA MET A 18 -2.31 -14.25 -11.21
C MET A 18 -2.77 -13.68 -9.86
N LYS A 19 -2.18 -14.12 -8.76
CA LYS A 19 -2.46 -13.51 -7.46
C LYS A 19 -2.14 -12.02 -7.52
N PRO A 20 -2.99 -11.15 -6.88
CA PRO A 20 -2.66 -9.75 -6.74
C PRO A 20 -1.27 -9.63 -6.16
N ALA A 21 -0.56 -8.58 -6.54
CA ALA A 21 0.84 -8.40 -6.16
C ALA A 21 1.01 -8.72 -4.68
N LYS A 22 1.88 -9.70 -4.42
CA LYS A 22 2.12 -10.22 -3.09
C LYS A 22 2.47 -9.09 -2.14
N GLY A 23 1.78 -9.02 -1.00
CA GLY A 23 2.05 -7.99 0.00
C GLY A 23 1.30 -6.68 -0.17
N THR A 24 0.44 -6.56 -1.21
CA THR A 24 -0.42 -5.38 -1.34
C THR A 24 -1.74 -5.65 -0.62
N LYS A 25 -2.05 -4.79 0.33
CA LYS A 25 -3.29 -4.84 1.11
C LYS A 25 -4.08 -3.56 0.97
N THR A 26 -5.37 -3.64 1.25
CA THR A 26 -6.23 -2.46 1.40
C THR A 26 -6.88 -2.55 2.76
N ILE A 27 -6.81 -1.46 3.52
CA ILE A 27 -7.46 -1.37 4.84
C ILE A 27 -8.42 -0.19 4.87
N THR A 28 -9.36 -0.22 5.81
CA THR A 28 -10.27 0.89 6.06
C THR A 28 -9.62 1.90 7.00
N THR A 29 -10.22 3.09 7.10
CA THR A 29 -9.75 4.10 8.06
C THR A 29 -9.94 3.63 9.50
N ASP A 30 -10.95 2.81 9.78
CA ASP A 30 -11.15 2.24 11.11
C ASP A 30 -10.01 1.29 11.47
N SER A 31 -9.60 0.44 10.54
CA SER A 31 -8.44 -0.43 10.73
C SER A 31 -7.14 0.38 10.89
N LEU A 32 -7.03 1.50 10.17
CA LEU A 32 -5.88 2.38 10.28
C LEU A 32 -5.71 2.90 11.70
N LYS A 33 -6.81 3.28 12.37
CA LYS A 33 -6.75 3.79 13.75
C LYS A 33 -6.07 2.79 14.69
N GLU A 34 -6.28 1.51 14.46
CA GLU A 34 -5.75 0.45 15.31
C GLU A 34 -4.23 0.27 15.15
N ILE A 35 -3.66 0.67 14.02
CA ILE A 35 -2.25 0.44 13.72
C ILE A 35 -1.38 1.70 13.76
N LEU A 36 -1.96 2.88 14.03
CA LEU A 36 -1.22 4.15 13.97
C LEU A 36 -0.04 4.23 14.93
N ASN A 37 -0.06 3.45 15.99
CA ASN A 37 1.03 3.45 16.97
C ASN A 37 2.04 2.32 16.75
N ASP A 38 1.87 1.53 15.70
CA ASP A 38 2.78 0.43 15.37
C ASP A 38 4.11 1.00 14.87
N LYS A 39 5.20 0.58 15.51
CA LYS A 39 6.55 1.08 15.17
C LYS A 39 7.20 0.29 14.04
N ASP A 40 6.60 -0.83 13.64
CA ASP A 40 7.09 -1.67 12.54
C ASP A 40 6.53 -1.24 11.18
N LYS A 41 5.83 -0.11 11.13
CA LYS A 41 5.21 0.43 9.93
C LYS A 41 5.69 1.83 9.63
N VAL A 42 5.71 2.18 8.36
CA VAL A 42 5.99 3.54 7.89
C VAL A 42 4.72 4.07 7.24
N PHE A 43 4.26 5.24 7.71
CA PHE A 43 3.03 5.86 7.23
C PHE A 43 3.38 7.01 6.28
N VAL A 44 2.89 6.94 5.04
CA VAL A 44 3.22 7.88 3.98
C VAL A 44 1.96 8.50 3.41
N ASP A 45 1.89 9.83 3.42
CA ASP A 45 0.83 10.61 2.80
C ASP A 45 1.35 11.13 1.47
N VAL A 46 0.75 10.67 0.37
CA VAL A 46 1.20 11.00 -1.00
C VAL A 46 0.45 12.17 -1.62
N ARG A 47 -0.30 12.92 -0.81
CA ARG A 47 -0.98 14.13 -1.26
C ARG A 47 0.02 15.28 -1.44
N THR A 48 -0.45 16.38 -2.01
CA THR A 48 0.38 17.59 -2.13
C THR A 48 0.72 18.16 -0.75
N PRO A 49 1.82 18.92 -0.62
CA PRO A 49 2.15 19.56 0.65
C PRO A 49 1.05 20.48 1.17
N GLY A 50 0.32 21.15 0.28
CA GLY A 50 -0.79 22.04 0.66
C GLY A 50 -1.95 21.25 1.30
N GLU A 51 -2.31 20.14 0.72
CA GLU A 51 -3.35 19.26 1.28
C GLU A 51 -2.94 18.74 2.65
N TYR A 52 -1.69 18.32 2.78
CA TYR A 52 -1.16 17.80 4.04
C TYR A 52 -1.16 18.88 5.12
N LYS A 53 -0.75 20.08 4.77
CA LYS A 53 -0.75 21.22 5.71
C LYS A 53 -2.15 21.55 6.21
N ALA A 54 -3.14 21.50 5.32
CA ALA A 54 -4.51 21.85 5.66
C ALA A 54 -5.14 20.84 6.63
N ARG A 55 -4.85 19.56 6.45
CA ARG A 55 -5.37 18.49 7.30
C ARG A 55 -4.51 17.24 7.14
N ASN A 56 -4.04 16.66 8.22
CA ASN A 56 -3.21 15.47 8.15
C ASN A 56 -3.40 14.57 9.36
N ILE A 57 -2.85 13.36 9.24
CA ILE A 57 -2.72 12.42 10.35
C ILE A 57 -1.26 12.51 10.80
N ARG A 58 -1.06 12.87 12.06
CA ARG A 58 0.27 13.18 12.60
C ARG A 58 1.33 12.11 12.34
N GLN A 59 0.95 10.85 12.36
CA GLN A 59 1.87 9.73 12.18
C GLN A 59 2.33 9.58 10.73
N PHE A 60 1.66 10.22 9.79
CA PHE A 60 1.99 10.15 8.37
C PHE A 60 3.02 11.21 7.99
N LYS A 61 4.02 10.80 7.25
CA LYS A 61 5.01 11.69 6.65
C LYS A 61 4.54 12.05 5.24
N ASN A 62 4.60 13.31 4.88
CA ASN A 62 4.20 13.75 3.54
C ASN A 62 5.33 13.49 2.54
N ILE A 63 5.10 12.55 1.64
CA ILE A 63 5.99 12.27 0.51
C ILE A 63 5.08 12.25 -0.73
N PRO A 64 4.94 13.39 -1.43
CA PRO A 64 3.97 13.48 -2.52
C PRO A 64 4.20 12.47 -3.64
N LEU A 65 3.10 12.07 -4.30
CA LEU A 65 3.18 11.20 -5.47
C LEU A 65 4.12 11.82 -6.50
N GLY A 66 4.98 11.02 -7.10
CA GLY A 66 6.03 11.50 -8.01
C GLY A 66 7.38 11.73 -7.34
N SER A 67 7.43 11.68 -6.01
CA SER A 67 8.69 11.75 -5.26
C SER A 67 9.44 10.43 -5.34
N ASP A 68 10.69 10.44 -4.93
CA ASP A 68 11.52 9.24 -4.86
C ASP A 68 11.20 8.46 -3.58
N PHE A 69 10.58 7.30 -3.73
CA PHE A 69 10.25 6.42 -2.59
C PHE A 69 11.37 5.45 -2.24
N SER A 70 12.47 5.44 -2.98
CA SER A 70 13.52 4.41 -2.82
C SER A 70 14.26 4.49 -1.49
N LYS A 71 14.12 5.59 -0.76
CA LYS A 71 14.78 5.81 0.54
C LYS A 71 13.99 5.22 1.71
N LEU A 72 12.77 4.76 1.47
CA LEU A 72 11.96 4.15 2.53
C LEU A 72 12.54 2.78 2.90
N PRO A 73 12.42 2.37 4.18
CA PRO A 73 12.94 1.07 4.60
C PRO A 73 12.14 -0.07 3.96
N LYS A 74 12.83 -1.09 3.49
CA LYS A 74 12.20 -2.24 2.82
C LYS A 74 11.78 -3.35 3.76
N ASP A 75 12.26 -3.31 5.00
CA ASP A 75 11.94 -4.29 6.03
C ASP A 75 10.68 -3.95 6.83
N LYS A 76 10.02 -2.85 6.50
CA LYS A 76 8.80 -2.41 7.18
C LYS A 76 7.62 -2.36 6.21
N GLU A 77 6.42 -2.51 6.76
CA GLU A 77 5.20 -2.29 5.98
C GLU A 77 5.04 -0.79 5.69
N ILE A 78 4.76 -0.46 4.44
CA ILE A 78 4.52 0.94 4.03
C ILE A 78 3.01 1.13 3.91
N VAL A 79 2.45 1.97 4.75
CA VAL A 79 1.02 2.30 4.75
C VAL A 79 0.85 3.64 4.05
N VAL A 80 0.07 3.67 2.97
CA VAL A 80 -0.03 4.82 2.08
C VAL A 80 -1.44 5.38 2.10
N ILE A 81 -1.56 6.70 2.25
CA ILE A 81 -2.85 7.39 2.22
C ILE A 81 -2.81 8.54 1.23
N CYS A 82 -3.96 8.84 0.62
CA CYS A 82 -4.17 10.06 -0.15
C CYS A 82 -5.56 10.62 0.18
N GLN A 83 -6.11 11.49 -0.65
CA GLN A 83 -7.41 12.09 -0.36
C GLN A 83 -8.56 11.09 -0.53
N SER A 84 -8.53 10.27 -1.59
CA SER A 84 -9.65 9.39 -1.94
C SER A 84 -9.26 7.91 -2.13
N GLY A 85 -7.96 7.60 -2.15
CA GLY A 85 -7.45 6.24 -2.36
C GLY A 85 -6.85 6.00 -3.74
N MET A 86 -7.01 6.93 -4.71
CA MET A 86 -6.53 6.73 -6.08
C MET A 86 -5.03 6.99 -6.23
N ARG A 87 -4.56 8.12 -5.73
CA ARG A 87 -3.12 8.44 -5.76
C ARG A 87 -2.31 7.45 -4.93
N SER A 88 -2.85 7.04 -3.79
CA SER A 88 -2.19 6.06 -2.94
C SER A 88 -2.13 4.68 -3.61
N ALA A 89 -3.13 4.31 -4.40
CA ALA A 89 -3.09 3.07 -5.18
C ALA A 89 -1.95 3.11 -6.21
N GLN A 90 -1.76 4.26 -6.88
CA GLN A 90 -0.64 4.45 -7.81
C GLN A 90 0.71 4.36 -7.08
N ALA A 91 0.80 4.99 -5.91
CA ALA A 91 2.02 4.94 -5.09
C ALA A 91 2.33 3.50 -4.67
N CYS A 92 1.32 2.73 -4.30
CA CYS A 92 1.51 1.31 -3.97
C CYS A 92 2.09 0.52 -5.14
N LYS A 93 1.62 0.78 -6.36
CA LYS A 93 2.17 0.13 -7.56
C LYS A 93 3.64 0.49 -7.76
N GLN A 94 4.00 1.76 -7.58
CA GLN A 94 5.38 2.22 -7.69
C GLN A 94 6.26 1.57 -6.63
N LEU A 95 5.78 1.49 -5.40
CA LEU A 95 6.50 0.85 -4.31
C LEU A 95 6.75 -0.64 -4.60
N LYS A 96 5.76 -1.33 -5.13
CA LYS A 96 5.92 -2.74 -5.51
C LYS A 96 6.98 -2.90 -6.58
N LYS A 97 7.03 -2.02 -7.57
CA LYS A 97 8.07 -2.02 -8.62
C LYS A 97 9.46 -1.78 -8.04
N LEU A 98 9.56 -1.00 -6.97
CA LEU A 98 10.83 -0.71 -6.30
C LEU A 98 11.28 -1.85 -5.37
N GLY A 99 10.48 -2.90 -5.24
CA GLY A 99 10.84 -4.07 -4.44
C GLY A 99 10.29 -4.11 -3.03
N TYR A 100 9.37 -3.20 -2.69
CA TYR A 100 8.69 -3.23 -1.38
C TYR A 100 7.67 -4.37 -1.38
N GLU A 101 7.80 -5.29 -0.44
CA GLU A 101 6.94 -6.47 -0.37
C GLU A 101 5.64 -6.22 0.40
N HIS A 102 5.68 -5.36 1.39
CA HIS A 102 4.53 -5.10 2.26
C HIS A 102 4.06 -3.66 2.08
N VAL A 103 3.02 -3.49 1.28
CA VAL A 103 2.45 -2.18 0.94
C VAL A 103 0.95 -2.22 1.21
N THR A 104 0.44 -1.21 1.89
CA THR A 104 -0.96 -1.13 2.29
C THR A 104 -1.55 0.20 1.84
N ASN A 105 -2.69 0.15 1.15
CA ASN A 105 -3.44 1.32 0.74
C ASN A 105 -4.60 1.57 1.72
N VAL A 106 -4.77 2.81 2.16
CA VAL A 106 -5.90 3.18 3.01
C VAL A 106 -7.09 3.55 2.12
N ARG A 107 -8.08 2.68 2.11
CA ARG A 107 -9.30 2.85 1.31
C ARG A 107 -10.07 4.09 1.77
N GLY A 108 -10.48 4.91 0.79
CA GLY A 108 -11.22 6.14 1.05
C GLY A 108 -10.37 7.31 1.51
N GLY A 109 -9.14 7.05 1.94
CA GLY A 109 -8.17 8.07 2.29
C GLY A 109 -8.65 9.07 3.33
N MET A 110 -8.15 10.30 3.22
CA MET A 110 -8.51 11.37 4.15
C MET A 110 -10.00 11.72 4.11
N SER A 111 -10.65 11.49 2.97
CA SER A 111 -12.11 11.74 2.85
C SER A 111 -12.92 10.88 3.81
N ALA A 112 -12.47 9.67 4.08
CA ALA A 112 -13.12 8.74 4.99
C ALA A 112 -12.59 8.84 6.43
N TRP A 113 -11.48 9.52 6.64
CA TRP A 113 -10.84 9.63 7.94
C TRP A 113 -11.64 10.55 8.88
N ARG A 114 -11.98 10.03 10.03
CA ARG A 114 -12.77 10.78 11.03
C ARG A 114 -12.02 11.00 12.34
N GLY A 115 -10.73 11.09 12.24
CA GLY A 115 -9.87 11.44 13.34
C GLY A 115 -9.89 10.57 14.51
#